data_84c8e58bfdb65366778e30f29f776d3f
#
_entry.id   84c8e58bfdb65366778e30f29f776d3f
#
_cell.length_a   1.000
_cell.length_b   1.000
_cell.length_c   1.000
_cell.angle_alpha   90.00
_cell.angle_beta   90.00
_cell.angle_gamma   90.00
#
_symmetry.space_group_name_H-M   'P 1'
#
loop_
_entity.id
_entity.type
_entity.pdbx_description
1 polymer ?
#
loop_
_entity_poly.entity_id
_entity_poly.type
_entity_poly.pdbx_seq_one_letter_code
_entity_poly.pdbx_strand_id
1 'polypeptide(L)'
;MYKRQQLSSEFDDYDRGNDSRRIEASARGTYQGPRHQLSFVFHHLRYVNSHYKRKSDGESERVYESFDRFSLVVDFPWVRGVMVRSDLPNTKSKKRKVFETTSDDFNRSFNFTGDSELACAKFATPTTLAFLLELRRRLKKVNLEFSSEGHLCLSFDDAEVMAYKDPGTFDDLPSFYANIEQGLPLPNLFPVLALVHELAELHDNNFDLPLKVTDEMEQ
;
A
#
# COMPACT_ATOMS: atom_id res chain seq x y z
N MET A 1 -14.42 8.69 -4.10
CA MET A 1 -13.75 8.74 -2.77
C MET A 1 -14.10 7.44 -2.05
N TYR A 2 -13.15 6.53 -1.89
CA TYR A 2 -13.38 5.30 -1.15
C TYR A 2 -13.73 5.62 0.30
N LYS A 3 -14.89 5.14 0.77
CA LYS A 3 -15.20 5.21 2.20
C LYS A 3 -14.30 4.21 2.92
N ARG A 4 -13.81 4.52 4.12
CA ARG A 4 -12.95 3.63 4.93
C ARG A 4 -13.50 2.20 5.03
N GLN A 5 -14.82 2.04 5.15
CA GLN A 5 -15.49 0.73 5.19
C GLN A 5 -15.25 -0.09 3.92
N GLN A 6 -15.18 0.55 2.76
CA GLN A 6 -14.86 -0.10 1.49
C GLN A 6 -13.41 -0.56 1.46
N LEU A 7 -12.46 0.29 1.92
CA LEU A 7 -11.05 -0.06 2.00
C LEU A 7 -10.79 -1.22 2.98
N SER A 8 -11.44 -1.23 4.15
CA SER A 8 -11.27 -2.32 5.12
C SER A 8 -11.96 -3.63 4.73
N SER A 9 -12.92 -3.59 3.79
CA SER A 9 -13.49 -4.81 3.20
C SER A 9 -12.61 -5.41 2.11
N GLU A 10 -11.80 -4.59 1.48
CA GLU A 10 -10.93 -4.96 0.36
C GLU A 10 -9.51 -5.31 0.81
N PHE A 11 -8.96 -4.57 1.80
CA PHE A 11 -7.59 -4.70 2.27
C PHE A 11 -7.52 -4.87 3.79
N ASP A 12 -6.90 -5.93 4.25
CA ASP A 12 -6.74 -6.24 5.68
C ASP A 12 -5.92 -5.16 6.42
N ASP A 13 -5.02 -4.46 5.71
CA ASP A 13 -4.16 -3.43 6.30
C ASP A 13 -4.95 -2.20 6.79
N TYR A 14 -6.17 -1.96 6.27
CA TYR A 14 -7.09 -0.94 6.79
C TYR A 14 -7.91 -1.38 8.00
N ASP A 15 -7.82 -2.66 8.39
CA ASP A 15 -8.48 -3.20 9.58
C ASP A 15 -7.54 -3.34 10.79
N ARG A 16 -6.40 -2.63 10.80
CA ARG A 16 -5.45 -2.59 11.91
C ARG A 16 -6.04 -1.92 13.15
N GLY A 17 -5.53 -2.34 14.32
CA GLY A 17 -5.93 -1.81 15.61
C GLY A 17 -7.19 -2.49 16.18
N ASN A 18 -7.19 -2.66 17.49
CA ASN A 18 -8.28 -3.31 18.20
C ASN A 18 -9.18 -2.34 18.98
N ASP A 19 -8.81 -1.03 19.01
CA ASP A 19 -9.58 0.00 19.70
C ASP A 19 -10.18 1.01 18.72
N SER A 20 -9.37 1.81 18.06
CA SER A 20 -9.85 2.80 17.09
C SER A 20 -8.93 2.91 15.88
N ARG A 21 -9.47 3.45 14.79
CA ARG A 21 -8.72 3.70 13.56
C ARG A 21 -9.37 4.79 12.72
N ARG A 22 -8.55 5.63 12.07
CA ARG A 22 -9.02 6.69 11.18
C ARG A 22 -8.01 7.01 10.10
N ILE A 23 -8.49 7.51 8.96
CA ILE A 23 -7.66 8.13 7.93
C ILE A 23 -7.50 9.60 8.30
N GLU A 24 -6.25 9.99 8.62
CA GLU A 24 -5.89 11.36 9.02
C GLU A 24 -5.78 12.28 7.80
N ALA A 25 -5.17 11.78 6.74
CA ALA A 25 -4.95 12.52 5.51
C ALA A 25 -5.02 11.61 4.28
N SER A 26 -5.38 12.20 3.15
CA SER A 26 -5.39 11.52 1.86
C SER A 26 -4.91 12.47 0.77
N ALA A 27 -4.08 11.95 -0.14
CA ALA A 27 -3.71 12.61 -1.38
C ALA A 27 -4.05 11.68 -2.55
N ARG A 28 -4.44 12.25 -3.68
CA ARG A 28 -4.72 11.50 -4.90
C ARG A 28 -4.05 12.15 -6.09
N GLY A 29 -3.71 11.33 -7.05
CA GLY A 29 -3.08 11.81 -8.26
C GLY A 29 -2.93 10.72 -9.30
N THR A 30 -2.16 11.05 -10.31
CA THR A 30 -1.81 10.15 -11.39
C THR A 30 -0.30 10.20 -11.58
N TYR A 31 0.33 9.05 -11.65
CA TYR A 31 1.73 8.90 -11.96
C TYR A 31 1.87 8.46 -13.42
N GLN A 32 2.61 9.22 -14.21
CA GLN A 32 2.92 8.89 -15.60
C GLN A 32 4.27 8.20 -15.64
N GLY A 33 4.24 6.88 -15.73
CA GLY A 33 5.44 6.08 -15.97
C GLY A 33 5.75 5.91 -17.46
N PRO A 34 6.86 5.24 -17.80
CA PRO A 34 7.26 5.01 -19.20
C PRO A 34 6.25 4.18 -20.01
N ARG A 35 5.58 3.22 -19.38
CA ARG A 35 4.62 2.31 -20.05
C ARG A 35 3.20 2.44 -19.54
N HIS A 36 3.02 2.70 -18.24
CA HIS A 36 1.72 2.71 -17.60
C HIS A 36 1.45 4.04 -16.92
N GLN A 37 0.21 4.48 -17.00
CA GLN A 37 -0.32 5.54 -16.18
C GLN A 37 -0.99 4.91 -14.96
N LEU A 38 -0.57 5.29 -13.76
CA LEU A 38 -1.08 4.76 -12.50
C LEU A 38 -1.92 5.82 -11.78
N SER A 39 -3.21 5.60 -11.69
CA SER A 39 -4.07 6.38 -10.79
C SER A 39 -3.90 5.88 -9.37
N PHE A 40 -3.69 6.79 -8.42
CA PHE A 40 -3.43 6.42 -7.04
C PHE A 40 -4.19 7.26 -6.03
N VAL A 41 -4.43 6.67 -4.87
CA VAL A 41 -4.81 7.38 -3.65
C VAL A 41 -3.83 6.99 -2.55
N PHE A 42 -3.21 7.98 -1.93
CA PHE A 42 -2.31 7.81 -0.80
C PHE A 42 -3.01 8.18 0.48
N HIS A 43 -2.92 7.33 1.52
CA HIS A 43 -3.56 7.54 2.81
C HIS A 43 -2.55 7.50 3.95
N HIS A 44 -2.78 8.36 4.94
CA HIS A 44 -2.21 8.26 6.27
C HIS A 44 -3.28 7.68 7.19
N LEU A 45 -3.08 6.45 7.64
CA LEU A 45 -3.94 5.75 8.59
C LEU A 45 -3.34 5.83 9.98
N ARG A 46 -4.10 6.31 10.97
CA ARG A 46 -3.77 6.18 12.39
C ARG A 46 -4.67 5.13 13.03
N TYR A 47 -4.06 4.20 13.78
CA TYR A 47 -4.80 3.19 14.51
C TYR A 47 -4.29 3.07 15.95
N VAL A 48 -5.15 2.59 16.85
CA VAL A 48 -4.87 2.45 18.27
C VAL A 48 -5.04 1.00 18.69
N ASN A 49 -4.04 0.47 19.37
CA ASN A 49 -4.13 -0.77 20.11
C ASN A 49 -4.33 -0.48 21.59
N SER A 50 -5.17 -1.28 22.22
CA SER A 50 -5.31 -1.25 23.66
C SER A 50 -5.09 -2.64 24.26
N HIS A 51 -4.41 -2.69 25.41
CA HIS A 51 -4.19 -3.90 26.18
C HIS A 51 -4.22 -3.60 27.67
N TYR A 52 -4.45 -4.62 28.50
CA TYR A 52 -4.41 -4.47 29.94
C TYR A 52 -3.00 -4.75 30.46
N LYS A 53 -2.46 -3.82 31.23
CA LYS A 53 -1.19 -3.97 31.95
C LYS A 53 -1.49 -4.12 33.44
N ARG A 54 -0.93 -5.16 34.08
CA ARG A 54 -1.08 -5.37 35.51
C ARG A 54 -0.10 -4.47 36.26
N LYS A 55 -0.59 -3.71 37.22
CA LYS A 55 0.21 -2.89 38.12
C LYS A 55 0.80 -3.74 39.29
N SER A 56 1.80 -3.19 39.98
CA SER A 56 2.43 -3.84 41.11
C SER A 56 1.50 -4.06 42.31
N ASP A 57 0.44 -3.28 42.41
CA ASP A 57 -0.62 -3.37 43.43
C ASP A 57 -1.70 -4.41 43.11
N GLY A 58 -1.58 -5.09 41.97
CA GLY A 58 -2.53 -6.10 41.50
C GLY A 58 -3.69 -5.56 40.67
N GLU A 59 -3.85 -4.24 40.52
CA GLU A 59 -4.83 -3.62 39.66
C GLU A 59 -4.42 -3.74 38.19
N SER A 60 -5.41 -3.70 37.29
CA SER A 60 -5.19 -3.72 35.84
C SER A 60 -5.54 -2.35 35.25
N GLU A 61 -4.61 -1.78 34.51
CA GLU A 61 -4.79 -0.54 33.78
C GLU A 61 -4.86 -0.81 32.29
N ARG A 62 -5.81 -0.14 31.59
CA ARG A 62 -5.88 -0.21 30.13
C ARG A 62 -4.91 0.81 29.53
N VAL A 63 -3.95 0.30 28.76
CA VAL A 63 -2.93 1.10 28.07
C VAL A 63 -3.31 1.21 26.61
N TYR A 64 -3.10 2.40 26.04
CA TYR A 64 -3.39 2.71 24.64
C TYR A 64 -2.09 3.07 23.91
N GLU A 65 -1.85 2.46 22.78
CA GLU A 65 -0.70 2.74 21.91
C GLU A 65 -1.18 3.14 20.53
N SER A 66 -0.75 4.32 20.06
CA SER A 66 -1.11 4.85 18.74
C SER A 66 -0.01 4.55 17.74
N PHE A 67 -0.40 4.18 16.54
CA PHE A 67 0.49 3.85 15.43
C PHE A 67 0.04 4.58 14.16
N ASP A 68 1.02 4.95 13.34
CA ASP A 68 0.81 5.51 12.02
C ASP A 68 1.16 4.47 10.95
N ARG A 69 0.35 4.41 9.90
CA ARG A 69 0.54 3.53 8.75
C ARG A 69 0.25 4.32 7.49
N PHE A 70 1.10 4.17 6.50
CA PHE A 70 0.94 4.83 5.21
C PHE A 70 0.59 3.79 4.16
N SER A 71 -0.31 4.14 3.23
CA SER A 71 -0.73 3.21 2.18
C SER A 71 -0.99 3.93 0.87
N LEU A 72 -0.56 3.30 -0.21
CA LEU A 72 -0.77 3.69 -1.58
C LEU A 72 -1.73 2.68 -2.21
N VAL A 73 -2.93 3.12 -2.55
CA VAL A 73 -3.91 2.31 -3.31
C VAL A 73 -3.83 2.73 -4.77
N VAL A 74 -3.60 1.75 -5.64
CA VAL A 74 -3.35 1.96 -7.08
C VAL A 74 -4.23 1.01 -7.89
N ASP A 75 -4.74 1.47 -9.01
CA ASP A 75 -5.35 0.59 -10.02
C ASP A 75 -4.27 -0.32 -10.58
N PHE A 76 -4.39 -1.63 -10.35
CA PHE A 76 -3.36 -2.63 -10.66
C PHE A 76 -4.00 -3.92 -11.19
N PRO A 77 -4.40 -3.94 -12.45
CA PRO A 77 -5.19 -5.06 -13.01
C PRO A 77 -4.39 -6.34 -13.27
N TRP A 78 -3.06 -6.27 -13.24
CA TRP A 78 -2.15 -7.36 -13.65
C TRP A 78 -2.04 -8.51 -12.64
N VAL A 79 -2.34 -8.26 -11.36
CA VAL A 79 -2.27 -9.26 -10.28
C VAL A 79 -3.54 -9.19 -9.45
N ARG A 80 -4.08 -10.34 -9.05
CA ARG A 80 -5.31 -10.43 -8.24
C ARG A 80 -5.20 -11.51 -7.18
N GLY A 81 -5.81 -11.26 -6.01
CA GLY A 81 -5.98 -12.24 -4.97
C GLY A 81 -4.69 -12.76 -4.34
N VAL A 82 -3.63 -11.94 -4.33
CA VAL A 82 -2.31 -12.26 -3.77
C VAL A 82 -1.98 -11.28 -2.66
N MET A 83 -1.32 -11.74 -1.61
CA MET A 83 -0.87 -10.91 -0.50
C MET A 83 0.54 -11.29 -0.08
N VAL A 84 1.42 -10.30 0.00
CA VAL A 84 2.81 -10.41 0.44
C VAL A 84 3.01 -9.45 1.60
N ARG A 85 3.23 -9.98 2.82
CA ARG A 85 3.25 -9.16 4.04
C ARG A 85 4.52 -9.39 4.84
N SER A 86 5.26 -8.33 5.11
CA SER A 86 6.37 -8.37 6.08
C SER A 86 5.91 -8.05 7.51
N ASP A 87 4.72 -7.45 7.67
CA ASP A 87 4.12 -7.10 8.96
C ASP A 87 2.63 -7.47 8.96
N LEU A 88 2.29 -8.51 9.72
CA LEU A 88 0.91 -9.00 9.76
C LEU A 88 0.04 -8.03 10.56
N PRO A 89 -1.10 -7.59 10.01
CA PRO A 89 -2.07 -6.85 10.78
C PRO A 89 -2.61 -7.73 11.90
N ASN A 90 -2.72 -7.16 13.11
CA ASN A 90 -3.33 -7.84 14.24
C ASN A 90 -4.86 -7.84 14.11
N THR A 91 -5.34 -8.52 13.08
CA THR A 91 -6.75 -8.60 12.73
C THR A 91 -7.23 -10.05 12.79
N LYS A 92 -8.55 -10.22 12.88
CA LYS A 92 -9.21 -11.52 12.71
C LYS A 92 -9.26 -11.92 11.22
N SER A 93 -8.19 -11.66 10.48
CA SER A 93 -8.15 -11.96 9.05
C SER A 93 -8.45 -13.45 8.80
N LYS A 94 -9.13 -13.74 7.70
CA LYS A 94 -9.38 -15.12 7.27
C LYS A 94 -8.02 -15.84 7.21
N LYS A 95 -7.92 -17.00 7.89
CA LYS A 95 -6.72 -17.85 7.81
C LYS A 95 -6.57 -18.28 6.35
N ARG A 96 -5.65 -17.63 5.63
CA ARG A 96 -5.26 -18.02 4.29
C ARG A 96 -4.08 -18.98 4.38
N LYS A 97 -4.02 -19.93 3.46
CA LYS A 97 -2.89 -20.87 3.37
C LYS A 97 -1.64 -20.09 2.93
N VAL A 98 -0.56 -20.24 3.68
CA VAL A 98 0.75 -19.70 3.31
C VAL A 98 1.29 -20.48 2.12
N PHE A 99 1.74 -19.78 1.10
CA PHE A 99 2.43 -20.34 -0.05
C PHE A 99 3.94 -20.21 0.16
N GLU A 100 4.66 -21.32 0.11
CA GLU A 100 6.12 -21.35 0.21
C GLU A 100 6.72 -21.29 -1.18
N THR A 101 7.66 -20.37 -1.37
CA THR A 101 8.43 -20.23 -2.62
C THR A 101 9.73 -21.04 -2.54
N THR A 102 10.46 -21.12 -3.65
CA THR A 102 11.81 -21.73 -3.67
C THR A 102 12.89 -20.86 -3.03
N SER A 103 12.56 -19.63 -2.62
CA SER A 103 13.49 -18.70 -2.00
C SER A 103 13.33 -18.67 -0.49
N ASP A 104 14.28 -19.25 0.22
CA ASP A 104 14.30 -19.24 1.70
C ASP A 104 14.35 -17.82 2.28
N ASP A 105 15.07 -16.90 1.64
CA ASP A 105 15.17 -15.52 2.08
C ASP A 105 13.83 -14.80 1.98
N PHE A 106 13.08 -15.06 0.92
CA PHE A 106 11.74 -14.54 0.73
C PHE A 106 10.78 -15.12 1.77
N ASN A 107 10.77 -16.44 1.96
CA ASN A 107 9.88 -17.13 2.91
C ASN A 107 10.14 -16.69 4.37
N ARG A 108 11.41 -16.38 4.74
CA ARG A 108 11.74 -15.78 6.03
C ARG A 108 11.33 -14.31 6.15
N SER A 109 11.22 -13.62 5.05
CA SER A 109 10.99 -12.18 4.99
C SER A 109 9.52 -11.80 4.92
N PHE A 110 8.70 -12.67 4.34
CA PHE A 110 7.31 -12.39 4.05
C PHE A 110 6.39 -13.56 4.39
N ASN A 111 5.19 -13.23 4.88
CA ASN A 111 4.05 -14.11 4.85
C ASN A 111 3.37 -13.94 3.48
N PHE A 112 3.44 -14.98 2.65
CA PHE A 112 2.92 -14.96 1.29
C PHE A 112 1.67 -15.84 1.21
N THR A 113 0.55 -15.26 0.83
CA THR A 113 -0.75 -15.94 0.76
C THR A 113 -1.49 -15.52 -0.50
N GLY A 114 -2.46 -16.31 -0.93
CA GLY A 114 -3.31 -15.95 -2.06
C GLY A 114 -4.60 -16.76 -2.06
N ASP A 115 -5.51 -16.39 -2.95
CA ASP A 115 -6.81 -17.04 -3.12
C ASP A 115 -6.66 -18.44 -3.76
N SER A 116 -5.55 -18.66 -4.53
CA SER A 116 -5.21 -19.96 -5.09
C SER A 116 -3.69 -20.15 -5.18
N GLU A 117 -3.25 -21.42 -5.15
CA GLU A 117 -1.84 -21.76 -5.36
C GLU A 117 -1.35 -21.33 -6.76
N LEU A 118 -2.22 -21.41 -7.76
CA LEU A 118 -1.88 -20.99 -9.12
C LEU A 118 -1.62 -19.46 -9.20
N ALA A 119 -2.43 -18.64 -8.53
CA ALA A 119 -2.21 -17.20 -8.47
C ALA A 119 -0.88 -16.88 -7.80
N CYS A 120 -0.58 -17.53 -6.66
CA CYS A 120 0.70 -17.39 -5.98
C CYS A 120 1.88 -17.84 -6.87
N ALA A 121 1.78 -18.98 -7.54
CA ALA A 121 2.84 -19.49 -8.39
C ALA A 121 3.11 -18.59 -9.61
N LYS A 122 2.06 -18.05 -10.24
CA LYS A 122 2.20 -17.09 -11.34
C LYS A 122 2.88 -15.78 -10.88
N PHE A 123 2.57 -15.32 -9.68
CA PHE A 123 3.16 -14.11 -9.11
C PHE A 123 4.62 -14.29 -8.69
N ALA A 124 4.97 -15.45 -8.12
CA ALA A 124 6.28 -15.73 -7.50
C ALA A 124 7.38 -16.05 -8.51
N THR A 125 7.56 -15.23 -9.54
CA THR A 125 8.70 -15.37 -10.45
C THR A 125 10.02 -15.00 -9.73
N PRO A 126 11.17 -15.53 -10.12
CA PRO A 126 12.46 -15.16 -9.50
C PRO A 126 12.72 -13.66 -9.50
N THR A 127 12.35 -12.97 -10.58
CA THR A 127 12.50 -11.52 -10.71
C THR A 127 11.58 -10.77 -9.72
N THR A 128 10.33 -11.20 -9.59
CA THR A 128 9.37 -10.61 -8.62
C THR A 128 9.85 -10.83 -7.19
N LEU A 129 10.36 -12.03 -6.84
CA LEU A 129 10.88 -12.30 -5.49
C LEU A 129 12.09 -11.42 -5.16
N ALA A 130 13.02 -11.27 -6.10
CA ALA A 130 14.18 -10.38 -5.92
C ALA A 130 13.75 -8.91 -5.75
N PHE A 131 12.81 -8.44 -6.57
CA PHE A 131 12.24 -7.10 -6.46
C PHE A 131 11.61 -6.87 -5.07
N LEU A 132 10.81 -7.80 -4.56
CA LEU A 132 10.15 -7.66 -3.26
C LEU A 132 11.13 -7.66 -2.09
N LEU A 133 12.22 -8.45 -2.17
CA LEU A 133 13.30 -8.41 -1.18
C LEU A 133 14.00 -7.04 -1.17
N GLU A 134 14.21 -6.43 -2.33
CA GLU A 134 14.77 -5.08 -2.43
C GLU A 134 13.76 -4.01 -1.92
N LEU A 135 12.49 -4.14 -2.26
CA LEU A 135 11.42 -3.25 -1.77
C LEU A 135 11.38 -3.23 -0.23
N ARG A 136 11.52 -4.40 0.42
CA ARG A 136 11.59 -4.51 1.88
C ARG A 136 12.79 -3.79 2.52
N ARG A 137 13.89 -3.65 1.78
CA ARG A 137 15.06 -2.88 2.24
C ARG A 137 14.79 -1.37 2.21
N ARG A 138 13.95 -0.93 1.28
CA ARG A 138 13.62 0.50 1.07
C ARG A 138 12.46 0.97 1.93
N LEU A 139 11.48 0.10 2.21
CA LEU A 139 10.27 0.44 2.97
C LEU A 139 10.14 -0.43 4.21
N LYS A 140 9.90 0.22 5.36
CA LYS A 140 9.72 -0.46 6.66
C LYS A 140 8.37 -1.13 6.73
N LYS A 141 8.36 -2.39 7.16
CA LYS A 141 7.13 -3.18 7.36
C LYS A 141 6.21 -3.16 6.14
N VAL A 142 6.79 -3.33 4.97
CA VAL A 142 6.06 -3.28 3.70
C VAL A 142 5.09 -4.44 3.55
N ASN A 143 3.85 -4.12 3.13
CA ASN A 143 2.85 -5.10 2.74
C ASN A 143 2.30 -4.74 1.36
N LEU A 144 2.03 -5.76 0.55
CA LEU A 144 1.35 -5.66 -0.73
C LEU A 144 0.11 -6.56 -0.68
N GLU A 145 -1.05 -5.98 -0.93
CA GLU A 145 -2.32 -6.69 -0.99
C GLU A 145 -2.99 -6.39 -2.33
N PHE A 146 -3.09 -7.43 -3.17
CA PHE A 146 -3.74 -7.34 -4.48
C PHE A 146 -5.16 -7.85 -4.34
N SER A 147 -6.13 -6.97 -4.57
CA SER A 147 -7.54 -7.32 -4.47
C SER A 147 -8.04 -8.13 -5.66
N SER A 148 -9.21 -8.74 -5.51
CA SER A 148 -9.94 -9.38 -6.62
C SER A 148 -10.42 -8.38 -7.66
N GLU A 149 -10.61 -7.12 -7.25
CA GLU A 149 -11.10 -6.04 -8.10
C GLU A 149 -10.02 -5.43 -9.01
N GLY A 150 -8.74 -5.80 -8.79
CA GLY A 150 -7.63 -5.30 -9.59
C GLY A 150 -7.01 -4.03 -9.02
N HIS A 151 -7.00 -3.89 -7.69
CA HIS A 151 -6.29 -2.83 -7.01
C HIS A 151 -5.12 -3.41 -6.21
N LEU A 152 -4.05 -2.63 -6.07
CA LEU A 152 -2.94 -2.87 -5.17
C LEU A 152 -3.04 -1.90 -3.99
N CYS A 153 -2.97 -2.42 -2.77
CA CYS A 153 -2.63 -1.65 -1.59
C CYS A 153 -1.17 -1.95 -1.21
N LEU A 154 -0.29 -0.99 -1.41
CA LEU A 154 1.08 -1.00 -0.91
C LEU A 154 1.12 -0.19 0.38
N SER A 155 1.44 -0.81 1.51
CA SER A 155 1.46 -0.13 2.81
C SER A 155 2.79 -0.31 3.54
N PHE A 156 3.17 0.68 4.36
CA PHE A 156 4.46 0.77 5.04
C PHE A 156 4.41 1.77 6.22
N ASP A 157 5.50 1.83 7.04
CA ASP A 157 5.57 2.70 8.23
C ASP A 157 6.45 3.96 8.01
N ASP A 158 6.89 4.26 6.78
CA ASP A 158 7.79 5.38 6.50
C ASP A 158 7.02 6.71 6.37
N ALA A 159 6.99 7.49 7.45
CA ALA A 159 6.30 8.79 7.50
C ALA A 159 6.89 9.82 6.52
N GLU A 160 8.18 9.71 6.20
CA GLU A 160 8.88 10.64 5.32
C GLU A 160 8.34 10.64 3.87
N VAL A 161 7.67 9.54 3.47
CA VAL A 161 7.00 9.48 2.15
C VAL A 161 5.88 10.52 2.03
N MET A 162 5.24 10.88 3.17
CA MET A 162 4.23 11.94 3.25
C MET A 162 4.83 13.34 3.46
N ALA A 163 6.15 13.47 3.61
CA ALA A 163 6.75 14.78 3.81
C ALA A 163 6.43 15.71 2.63
N TYR A 164 5.72 16.77 2.89
CA TYR A 164 5.38 17.81 1.94
C TYR A 164 5.98 19.14 2.37
N LYS A 165 6.25 20.00 1.41
CA LYS A 165 6.65 21.37 1.70
C LYS A 165 5.41 22.15 2.15
N ASP A 166 5.48 22.77 3.32
CA ASP A 166 4.43 23.64 3.82
C ASP A 166 4.14 24.75 2.76
N PRO A 167 2.88 24.95 2.36
CA PRO A 167 2.52 26.01 1.41
C PRO A 167 2.82 27.42 1.92
N GLY A 168 3.21 27.59 3.18
CA GLY A 168 3.50 28.87 3.81
C GLY A 168 2.41 29.37 4.73
N THR A 169 2.55 30.61 5.21
CA THR A 169 1.63 31.24 6.13
C THR A 169 0.70 32.22 5.41
N PHE A 170 -0.39 32.61 6.05
CA PHE A 170 -1.32 33.64 5.55
C PHE A 170 -0.72 35.03 5.52
N ASP A 171 0.51 35.22 6.01
CA ASP A 171 1.20 36.53 5.98
C ASP A 171 1.65 36.91 4.56
N ASP A 172 1.83 35.91 3.67
CA ASP A 172 2.10 36.11 2.24
C ASP A 172 1.05 35.35 1.42
N LEU A 173 -0.13 35.91 1.30
CA LEU A 173 -1.26 35.33 0.56
C LEU A 173 -0.95 35.01 -0.90
N PRO A 174 -0.27 35.88 -1.70
CA PRO A 174 0.06 35.54 -3.08
C PRO A 174 0.91 34.26 -3.21
N SER A 175 1.96 34.13 -2.41
CA SER A 175 2.82 32.93 -2.40
C SER A 175 2.06 31.71 -1.88
N PHE A 176 1.23 31.88 -0.87
CA PHE A 176 0.38 30.81 -0.34
C PHE A 176 -0.59 30.27 -1.41
N TYR A 177 -1.30 31.14 -2.13
CA TYR A 177 -2.20 30.74 -3.22
C TYR A 177 -1.44 30.08 -4.37
N ALA A 178 -0.30 30.64 -4.80
CA ALA A 178 0.52 30.05 -5.85
C ALA A 178 1.00 28.65 -5.48
N ASN A 179 1.41 28.41 -4.23
CA ASN A 179 1.81 27.10 -3.74
C ASN A 179 0.65 26.10 -3.70
N ILE A 180 -0.57 26.54 -3.36
CA ILE A 180 -1.77 25.70 -3.38
C ILE A 180 -2.15 25.34 -4.82
N GLU A 181 -2.11 26.29 -5.75
CA GLU A 181 -2.42 26.07 -7.17
C GLU A 181 -1.43 25.10 -7.84
N GLN A 182 -0.14 25.12 -7.45
CA GLN A 182 0.86 24.17 -7.90
C GLN A 182 0.65 22.75 -7.36
N GLY A 183 -0.24 22.60 -6.36
CA GLY A 183 -0.52 21.35 -5.68
C GLY A 183 0.53 21.00 -4.59
N LEU A 184 0.30 19.90 -3.90
CA LEU A 184 1.22 19.42 -2.86
C LEU A 184 2.37 18.63 -3.51
N PRO A 185 3.61 19.15 -3.51
CA PRO A 185 4.75 18.35 -3.94
C PRO A 185 5.03 17.27 -2.89
N LEU A 186 4.93 16.01 -3.30
CA LEU A 186 5.27 14.83 -2.50
C LEU A 186 6.52 14.15 -3.12
N PRO A 187 7.70 14.76 -3.02
CA PRO A 187 8.89 14.30 -3.74
C PRO A 187 9.29 12.87 -3.35
N ASN A 188 9.06 12.47 -2.11
CA ASN A 188 9.41 11.14 -1.60
C ASN A 188 8.40 10.06 -2.03
N LEU A 189 7.22 10.45 -2.52
CA LEU A 189 6.23 9.52 -3.06
C LEU A 189 6.59 9.05 -4.48
N PHE A 190 7.24 9.89 -5.29
CA PHE A 190 7.60 9.53 -6.66
C PHE A 190 8.49 8.27 -6.76
N PRO A 191 9.54 8.10 -5.93
CA PRO A 191 10.30 6.85 -5.91
C PRO A 191 9.46 5.62 -5.59
N VAL A 192 8.47 5.73 -4.71
CA VAL A 192 7.55 4.63 -4.37
C VAL A 192 6.64 4.30 -5.55
N LEU A 193 6.10 5.32 -6.24
CA LEU A 193 5.29 5.15 -7.45
C LEU A 193 6.10 4.52 -8.59
N ALA A 194 7.38 4.89 -8.73
CA ALA A 194 8.28 4.27 -9.70
C ALA A 194 8.49 2.77 -9.41
N LEU A 195 8.59 2.37 -8.13
CA LEU A 195 8.67 0.96 -7.74
C LEU A 195 7.37 0.22 -8.05
N VAL A 196 6.21 0.84 -7.83
CA VAL A 196 4.90 0.23 -8.21
C VAL A 196 4.80 0.08 -9.73
N HIS A 197 5.30 1.06 -10.49
CA HIS A 197 5.34 0.99 -11.94
C HIS A 197 6.28 -0.14 -12.43
N GLU A 198 7.47 -0.30 -11.82
CA GLU A 198 8.37 -1.41 -12.10
C GLU A 198 7.70 -2.77 -11.83
N LEU A 199 6.95 -2.89 -10.73
CA LEU A 199 6.18 -4.09 -10.44
C LEU A 199 5.10 -4.34 -11.51
N ALA A 200 4.44 -3.30 -12.01
CA ALA A 200 3.48 -3.42 -13.11
C ALA A 200 4.15 -3.96 -14.39
N GLU A 201 5.33 -3.44 -14.74
CA GLU A 201 6.10 -3.91 -15.89
C GLU A 201 6.51 -5.38 -15.77
N LEU A 202 6.82 -5.88 -14.57
CA LEU A 202 7.14 -7.29 -14.32
C LEU A 202 5.94 -8.22 -14.58
N HIS A 203 4.72 -7.70 -14.48
CA HIS A 203 3.46 -8.46 -14.62
C HIS A 203 2.64 -8.13 -15.86
N ASP A 204 3.07 -7.16 -16.67
CA ASP A 204 2.37 -6.71 -17.89
C ASP A 204 2.30 -7.78 -18.98
N ASN A 205 3.19 -8.77 -18.96
CA ASN A 205 3.20 -9.89 -19.90
C ASN A 205 2.18 -11.01 -19.55
N ASN A 206 1.28 -10.80 -18.59
CA ASN A 206 0.16 -11.70 -18.37
C ASN A 206 -0.84 -11.52 -19.52
N PHE A 207 -0.85 -12.47 -20.45
CA PHE A 207 -1.58 -12.53 -21.72
C PHE A 207 -3.12 -12.41 -21.62
N ASP A 208 -3.67 -12.04 -20.49
CA ASP A 208 -5.11 -12.02 -20.22
C ASP A 208 -5.77 -10.62 -20.36
N LEU A 209 -5.01 -9.59 -20.76
CA LEU A 209 -5.59 -8.27 -21.02
C LEU A 209 -5.81 -8.09 -22.51
N PRO A 210 -7.06 -7.82 -22.98
CA PRO A 210 -7.27 -7.42 -24.35
C PRO A 210 -6.51 -6.12 -24.61
N LEU A 211 -5.67 -6.11 -25.63
CA LEU A 211 -5.07 -4.90 -26.17
C LEU A 211 -6.18 -3.88 -26.37
N LYS A 212 -6.14 -2.76 -25.67
CA LYS A 212 -6.95 -1.59 -26.04
C LYS A 212 -6.41 -1.13 -27.39
N VAL A 213 -7.05 -1.57 -28.47
CA VAL A 213 -6.87 -0.96 -29.78
C VAL A 213 -7.38 0.47 -29.63
N THR A 214 -6.47 1.43 -29.54
CA THR A 214 -6.83 2.83 -29.74
C THR A 214 -7.24 2.97 -31.21
N ASP A 215 -8.54 2.92 -31.47
CA ASP A 215 -9.12 3.43 -32.71
C ASP A 215 -8.98 4.97 -32.74
N GLU A 216 -7.75 5.45 -33.00
CA GLU A 216 -7.51 6.83 -33.41
C GLU A 216 -6.65 6.81 -34.67
N MET A 217 -7.26 6.41 -35.78
CA MET A 217 -6.84 6.86 -37.11
C MET A 217 -7.99 6.63 -38.07
N GLU A 218 -8.89 7.62 -38.12
CA GLU A 218 -9.62 7.99 -39.33
C GLU A 218 -10.53 9.20 -39.03
N GLN A 219 -10.03 10.41 -39.24
CA GLN A 219 -10.73 11.48 -39.97
C GLN A 219 -9.76 12.63 -40.25
#